data_251c83635bf5b548a3d7a864a528ab32
#
_entry.id   251c83635bf5b548a3d7a864a528ab32
#
_cell.length_a   1.000
_cell.length_b   1.000
_cell.length_c   1.000
_cell.angle_alpha   90.00
_cell.angle_beta   90.00
_cell.angle_gamma   90.00
#
_symmetry.space_group_name_H-M   'P 1'
#
loop_
_entity.id
_entity.type
_entity.pdbx_description
1 polymer ?
#
loop_
_entity_poly.entity_id
_entity_poly.type
_entity_poly.pdbx_seq_one_letter_code
_entity_poly.pdbx_strand_id
1 'polypeptide(L)'
;MMDVHYFNDPELNGISESMLESLADFIRQVWDPTTTRESIIIDRRKEYLENPYAAGGGMPLALLTEGDRVVGHVKSIPCKVWAGGTERLAYWNAGLHLLDECRGKGLGSILPQKTIDTLPLVTGFFVVEQQLRTHTKMGWTIVGKIPEYIKVLNAGQFFRQIDLSGIAQMPEALKRITRHRSSPLRTGASWVYQLVMGGHRVYMAVTSGRPKPIGSLATVPSF
;
A
#
# COMPACT_ATOMS: atom_id res chain seq x y z
N MET A 1 3.21 24.92 -15.07
CA MET A 1 4.30 24.00 -15.43
C MET A 1 4.29 22.90 -14.40
N MET A 2 4.45 21.64 -14.81
CA MET A 2 4.53 20.52 -13.87
C MET A 2 5.99 20.28 -13.49
N ASP A 3 6.27 20.23 -12.20
CA ASP A 3 7.62 20.05 -11.67
C ASP A 3 7.68 18.83 -10.74
N VAL A 4 8.85 18.20 -10.64
CA VAL A 4 9.06 17.06 -9.74
C VAL A 4 10.08 17.44 -8.69
N HIS A 5 9.66 17.41 -7.44
CA HIS A 5 10.50 17.64 -6.28
C HIS A 5 10.85 16.32 -5.60
N TYR A 6 12.06 16.24 -5.08
CA TYR A 6 12.56 15.03 -4.43
C TYR A 6 13.22 15.38 -3.10
N PHE A 7 12.70 14.79 -2.03
CA PHE A 7 13.18 14.99 -0.66
C PHE A 7 13.62 13.63 -0.10
N ASN A 8 14.77 13.57 0.54
CA ASN A 8 15.31 12.30 1.07
C ASN A 8 15.41 12.28 2.61
N ASP A 9 15.13 13.38 3.27
CA ASP A 9 15.18 13.44 4.73
C ASP A 9 13.78 13.46 5.38
N PRO A 10 13.65 13.03 6.65
CA PRO A 10 12.37 12.99 7.36
C PRO A 10 11.83 14.38 7.71
N GLU A 11 12.67 15.40 7.78
CA GLU A 11 12.28 16.76 8.13
C GLU A 11 11.77 17.55 6.91
N LEU A 12 11.91 16.98 5.68
CA LEU A 12 11.56 17.65 4.43
C LEU A 12 12.27 18.99 4.27
N ASN A 13 13.56 19.05 4.64
CA ASN A 13 14.35 20.24 4.45
C ASN A 13 14.35 20.68 2.98
N GLY A 14 14.12 21.98 2.74
CA GLY A 14 14.01 22.55 1.40
C GLY A 14 12.59 22.58 0.82
N ILE A 15 11.57 22.01 1.50
CA ILE A 15 10.17 22.24 1.13
C ILE A 15 9.75 23.64 1.59
N SER A 16 9.01 24.37 0.75
CA SER A 16 8.41 25.62 1.17
C SER A 16 7.19 25.38 2.07
N GLU A 17 6.85 26.35 2.90
CA GLU A 17 5.67 26.27 3.77
C GLU A 17 4.39 26.09 2.94
N SER A 18 4.25 26.79 1.82
CA SER A 18 3.12 26.65 0.89
C SER A 18 3.04 25.27 0.28
N MET A 19 4.16 24.66 -0.08
CA MET A 19 4.19 23.31 -0.63
C MET A 19 3.89 22.25 0.45
N LEU A 20 4.34 22.46 1.69
CA LEU A 20 4.04 21.55 2.81
C LEU A 20 2.55 21.58 3.16
N GLU A 21 1.92 22.77 3.16
CA GLU A 21 0.47 22.88 3.35
C GLU A 21 -0.29 22.22 2.19
N SER A 22 0.17 22.43 0.95
CA SER A 22 -0.42 21.79 -0.22
C SER A 22 -0.27 20.27 -0.20
N LEU A 23 0.82 19.73 0.36
CA LEU A 23 0.98 18.29 0.58
C LEU A 23 -0.03 17.80 1.62
N ALA A 24 -0.28 18.56 2.69
CA ALA A 24 -1.30 18.21 3.67
C ALA A 24 -2.69 18.20 3.06
N ASP A 25 -3.03 19.19 2.23
CA ASP A 25 -4.29 19.25 1.48
C ASP A 25 -4.45 18.04 0.54
N PHE A 26 -3.38 17.68 -0.18
CA PHE A 26 -3.36 16.51 -1.04
C PHE A 26 -3.64 15.22 -0.24
N ILE A 27 -2.98 15.03 0.91
CA ILE A 27 -3.16 13.83 1.75
C ILE A 27 -4.57 13.81 2.35
N ARG A 28 -5.10 14.96 2.81
CA ARG A 28 -6.49 15.08 3.29
C ARG A 28 -7.50 14.65 2.24
N GLN A 29 -7.29 15.08 1.01
CA GLN A 29 -8.18 14.74 -0.10
C GLN A 29 -8.14 13.26 -0.45
N VAL A 30 -6.97 12.62 -0.35
CA VAL A 30 -6.75 11.26 -0.88
C VAL A 30 -6.93 10.18 0.18
N TRP A 31 -6.48 10.39 1.42
CA TRP A 31 -6.40 9.34 2.43
C TRP A 31 -6.97 9.69 3.80
N ASP A 32 -6.59 10.84 4.36
CA ASP A 32 -6.90 11.18 5.75
C ASP A 32 -7.31 12.65 5.89
N PRO A 33 -8.61 12.91 6.10
CA PRO A 33 -9.13 14.28 6.22
C PRO A 33 -8.62 15.04 7.44
N THR A 34 -7.98 14.36 8.40
CA THR A 34 -7.45 14.97 9.62
C THR A 34 -5.98 15.35 9.54
N THR A 35 -5.29 15.01 8.45
CA THR A 35 -3.86 15.26 8.28
C THR A 35 -3.54 16.75 8.33
N THR A 36 -2.51 17.11 9.09
CA THR A 36 -1.91 18.45 9.13
C THR A 36 -0.45 18.38 8.67
N ARG A 37 0.13 19.55 8.32
CA ARG A 37 1.57 19.63 7.98
C ARG A 37 2.46 19.13 9.11
N GLU A 38 2.10 19.42 10.38
CA GLU A 38 2.83 18.93 11.54
C GLU A 38 2.77 17.41 11.64
N SER A 39 1.58 16.82 11.40
CA SER A 39 1.43 15.35 11.42
C SER A 39 2.26 14.68 10.34
N ILE A 40 2.39 15.27 9.15
CA ILE A 40 3.24 14.74 8.07
C ILE A 40 4.70 14.62 8.54
N ILE A 41 5.24 15.68 9.14
CA ILE A 41 6.63 15.68 9.63
C ILE A 41 6.81 14.66 10.76
N ILE A 42 5.86 14.62 11.71
CA ILE A 42 5.90 13.66 12.82
C ILE A 42 5.87 12.23 12.30
N ASP A 43 4.97 11.91 11.37
CA ASP A 43 4.82 10.57 10.82
C ASP A 43 6.04 10.14 10.01
N ARG A 44 6.61 11.05 9.21
CA ARG A 44 7.85 10.76 8.47
C ARG A 44 9.03 10.53 9.40
N ARG A 45 9.17 11.36 10.45
CA ARG A 45 10.22 11.20 11.46
C ARG A 45 10.07 9.85 12.17
N LYS A 46 8.85 9.48 12.55
CA LYS A 46 8.54 8.19 13.16
C LYS A 46 8.87 7.04 12.23
N GLU A 47 8.38 7.07 10.98
CA GLU A 47 8.71 6.05 9.97
C GLU A 47 10.23 5.91 9.78
N TYR A 48 10.98 7.03 9.77
CA TYR A 48 12.43 7.02 9.66
C TYR A 48 13.10 6.35 10.86
N LEU A 49 12.69 6.70 12.08
CA LEU A 49 13.28 6.16 13.31
C LEU A 49 12.95 4.68 13.52
N GLU A 50 11.76 4.26 13.11
CA GLU A 50 11.30 2.87 13.27
C GLU A 50 11.80 1.94 12.13
N ASN A 51 12.26 2.50 11.01
CA ASN A 51 12.76 1.70 9.89
C ASN A 51 14.27 1.41 10.03
N PRO A 52 14.67 0.15 10.24
CA PRO A 52 16.07 -0.20 10.46
C PRO A 52 16.99 0.08 9.26
N TYR A 53 16.44 0.34 8.08
CA TYR A 53 17.20 0.58 6.85
C TYR A 53 17.21 2.05 6.43
N ALA A 54 16.47 2.91 7.09
CA ALA A 54 16.38 4.33 6.74
C ALA A 54 17.70 5.08 6.95
N ALA A 55 18.44 4.76 8.01
CA ALA A 55 19.72 5.41 8.33
C ALA A 55 20.76 5.26 7.20
N GLY A 56 20.72 4.14 6.46
CA GLY A 56 21.62 3.91 5.31
C GLY A 56 21.07 4.36 3.95
N GLY A 57 19.77 4.58 3.85
CA GLY A 57 19.07 4.82 2.59
C GLY A 57 18.23 6.10 2.52
N GLY A 58 18.01 6.74 3.65
CA GLY A 58 17.07 7.87 3.74
C GLY A 58 15.60 7.44 3.60
N MET A 59 14.72 8.44 3.46
CA MET A 59 13.27 8.26 3.29
C MET A 59 12.77 9.06 2.09
N PRO A 60 13.01 8.58 0.86
CA PRO A 60 12.67 9.33 -0.34
C PRO A 60 11.17 9.62 -0.47
N LEU A 61 10.87 10.86 -0.82
CA LEU A 61 9.55 11.36 -1.16
C LEU A 61 9.65 12.13 -2.47
N ALA A 62 8.89 11.73 -3.48
CA ALA A 62 8.77 12.49 -4.72
C ALA A 62 7.36 13.09 -4.81
N LEU A 63 7.31 14.38 -5.11
CA LEU A 63 6.08 15.15 -5.30
C LEU A 63 6.02 15.65 -6.74
N LEU A 64 4.85 15.54 -7.36
CA LEU A 64 4.51 16.23 -8.60
C LEU A 64 3.71 17.48 -8.23
N THR A 65 4.13 18.63 -8.72
CA THR A 65 3.47 19.90 -8.41
C THR A 65 3.06 20.68 -9.67
N GLU A 66 2.07 21.52 -9.51
CA GLU A 66 1.71 22.57 -10.46
C GLU A 66 1.88 23.91 -9.73
N GLY A 67 3.02 24.60 -9.98
CA GLY A 67 3.51 25.64 -9.07
C GLY A 67 3.76 25.02 -7.68
N ASP A 68 3.24 25.65 -6.62
CA ASP A 68 3.35 25.12 -5.24
C ASP A 68 2.27 24.08 -4.90
N ARG A 69 1.33 23.83 -5.80
CA ARG A 69 0.24 22.88 -5.56
C ARG A 69 0.71 21.44 -5.81
N VAL A 70 0.66 20.60 -4.78
CA VAL A 70 0.93 19.17 -4.89
C VAL A 70 -0.24 18.49 -5.58
N VAL A 71 0.03 17.80 -6.69
CA VAL A 71 -0.95 17.08 -7.51
C VAL A 71 -0.64 15.58 -7.61
N GLY A 72 0.52 15.17 -7.12
CA GLY A 72 0.93 13.77 -7.08
C GLY A 72 1.99 13.51 -6.03
N HIS A 73 2.04 12.26 -5.57
CA HIS A 73 2.89 11.84 -4.46
C HIS A 73 3.31 10.38 -4.64
N VAL A 74 4.55 10.06 -4.28
CA VAL A 74 5.03 8.70 -4.00
C VAL A 74 6.11 8.76 -2.93
N LYS A 75 6.01 7.92 -1.92
CA LYS A 75 7.10 7.68 -0.95
C LYS A 75 7.82 6.38 -1.28
N SER A 76 9.13 6.35 -1.00
CA SER A 76 9.96 5.17 -1.18
C SER A 76 10.51 4.72 0.17
N ILE A 77 10.06 3.57 0.64
CA ILE A 77 10.40 3.03 1.96
C ILE A 77 11.61 2.12 1.79
N PRO A 78 12.76 2.40 2.44
CA PRO A 78 13.94 1.55 2.34
C PRO A 78 13.68 0.19 2.97
N CYS A 79 14.10 -0.84 2.29
CA CYS A 79 13.98 -2.23 2.71
C CYS A 79 15.16 -3.04 2.18
N LYS A 80 15.30 -4.27 2.64
CA LYS A 80 16.27 -5.21 2.08
C LYS A 80 15.58 -6.26 1.26
N VAL A 81 16.18 -6.61 0.13
CA VAL A 81 15.74 -7.71 -0.72
C VAL A 81 16.91 -8.67 -0.96
N TRP A 82 16.60 -9.94 -1.05
CA TRP A 82 17.58 -10.96 -1.41
C TRP A 82 17.52 -11.19 -2.92
N ALA A 83 18.54 -10.78 -3.62
CA ALA A 83 18.60 -10.89 -5.08
C ALA A 83 19.97 -11.36 -5.55
N GLY A 84 20.01 -12.39 -6.41
CA GLY A 84 21.24 -12.96 -6.92
C GLY A 84 22.16 -13.54 -5.85
N GLY A 85 21.60 -14.14 -4.79
CA GLY A 85 22.34 -14.72 -3.68
C GLY A 85 22.92 -13.71 -2.68
N THR A 86 22.60 -12.44 -2.81
CA THR A 86 23.09 -11.37 -1.92
C THR A 86 21.94 -10.49 -1.41
N GLU A 87 22.11 -9.94 -0.22
CA GLU A 87 21.23 -8.95 0.34
C GLU A 87 21.55 -7.57 -0.29
N ARG A 88 20.51 -6.87 -0.74
CA ARG A 88 20.64 -5.54 -1.37
C ARG A 88 19.65 -4.57 -0.76
N LEU A 89 20.08 -3.31 -0.62
CA LEU A 89 19.17 -2.21 -0.30
C LEU A 89 18.24 -1.99 -1.49
N ALA A 90 16.94 -1.94 -1.22
CA ALA A 90 15.90 -1.63 -2.18
C ALA A 90 14.93 -0.61 -1.57
N TYR A 91 14.07 -0.07 -2.40
CA TYR A 91 13.09 0.90 -1.99
C TYR A 91 11.70 0.47 -2.45
N TRP A 92 10.80 0.34 -1.53
CA TRP A 92 9.41 0.04 -1.81
C TRP A 92 8.64 1.32 -2.07
N ASN A 93 8.22 1.53 -3.34
CA ASN A 93 7.32 2.61 -3.68
C ASN A 93 5.94 2.38 -3.09
N ALA A 94 5.49 3.31 -2.27
CA ALA A 94 4.22 3.25 -1.58
C ALA A 94 3.44 4.56 -1.75
N GLY A 95 2.11 4.45 -1.77
CA GLY A 95 1.22 5.61 -1.83
C GLY A 95 1.31 6.40 -3.14
N LEU A 96 1.67 5.77 -4.27
CA LEU A 96 1.63 6.43 -5.58
C LEU A 96 0.20 6.86 -5.90
N HIS A 97 -0.02 8.15 -5.93
CA HIS A 97 -1.32 8.73 -6.24
C HIS A 97 -1.18 10.04 -7.00
N LEU A 98 -2.15 10.30 -7.86
CA LEU A 98 -2.35 11.59 -8.54
C LEU A 98 -3.78 12.06 -8.26
N LEU A 99 -3.98 13.36 -8.14
CA LEU A 99 -5.33 13.93 -8.09
C LEU A 99 -6.13 13.53 -9.34
N ASP A 100 -7.45 13.39 -9.21
CA ASP A 100 -8.30 12.87 -10.28
C ASP A 100 -8.23 13.73 -11.56
N GLU A 101 -8.12 15.05 -11.42
CA GLU A 101 -7.95 15.96 -12.55
C GLU A 101 -6.62 15.81 -13.30
N CYS A 102 -5.65 15.13 -12.71
CA CYS A 102 -4.35 14.83 -13.31
C CYS A 102 -4.28 13.45 -13.98
N ARG A 103 -5.30 12.62 -13.78
CA ARG A 103 -5.35 11.27 -14.37
C ARG A 103 -5.62 11.32 -15.87
N GLY A 104 -5.17 10.31 -16.60
CA GLY A 104 -5.36 10.21 -18.05
C GLY A 104 -4.47 11.13 -18.89
N LYS A 105 -3.68 12.03 -18.27
CA LYS A 105 -2.78 12.98 -18.95
C LYS A 105 -1.36 12.46 -19.17
N GLY A 106 -1.11 11.16 -18.98
CA GLY A 106 0.23 10.58 -19.10
C GLY A 106 1.17 10.84 -17.91
N LEU A 107 0.68 11.52 -16.85
CA LEU A 107 1.51 11.91 -15.70
C LEU A 107 1.81 10.76 -14.73
N GLY A 108 1.10 9.63 -14.84
CA GLY A 108 1.21 8.50 -13.92
C GLY A 108 2.56 7.79 -13.91
N SER A 109 3.41 8.02 -14.92
CA SER A 109 4.76 7.45 -14.99
C SER A 109 5.86 8.38 -14.44
N ILE A 110 5.58 9.67 -14.28
CA ILE A 110 6.59 10.67 -13.93
C ILE A 110 7.23 10.38 -12.56
N LEU A 111 6.42 10.18 -11.53
CA LEU A 111 6.90 9.91 -10.18
C LEU A 111 7.63 8.56 -10.07
N PRO A 112 7.08 7.42 -10.56
CA PRO A 112 7.83 6.17 -10.61
C PRO A 112 9.13 6.28 -11.41
N GLN A 113 9.16 7.01 -12.52
CA GLN A 113 10.38 7.22 -13.31
C GLN A 113 11.43 7.96 -12.48
N LYS A 114 11.04 9.03 -11.79
CA LYS A 114 11.96 9.77 -10.91
C LYS A 114 12.59 8.88 -9.84
N THR A 115 11.82 7.95 -9.25
CA THR A 115 12.36 7.02 -8.26
C THR A 115 13.31 6.00 -8.88
N ILE A 116 13.02 5.48 -10.09
CA ILE A 116 13.92 4.58 -10.82
C ILE A 116 15.24 5.26 -11.15
N ASP A 117 15.20 6.50 -11.63
CA ASP A 117 16.37 7.26 -12.03
C ASP A 117 17.26 7.65 -10.83
N THR A 118 16.70 7.67 -9.63
CA THR A 118 17.39 8.16 -8.43
C THR A 118 17.84 7.03 -7.51
N LEU A 119 17.08 5.94 -7.44
CA LEU A 119 17.29 4.87 -6.45
C LEU A 119 17.90 3.62 -7.08
N PRO A 120 18.79 2.90 -6.37
CA PRO A 120 19.53 1.77 -6.93
C PRO A 120 18.64 0.56 -7.28
N LEU A 121 17.56 0.34 -6.53
CA LEU A 121 16.62 -0.74 -6.75
C LEU A 121 15.25 -0.34 -6.19
N VAL A 122 14.24 -0.38 -7.03
CA VAL A 122 12.86 0.00 -6.66
C VAL A 122 11.95 -1.21 -6.78
N THR A 123 11.10 -1.39 -5.78
CA THR A 123 10.09 -2.46 -5.75
C THR A 123 8.70 -1.88 -5.54
N GLY A 124 7.66 -2.66 -5.84
CA GLY A 124 6.28 -2.29 -5.58
C GLY A 124 5.44 -3.50 -5.17
N PHE A 125 4.51 -3.28 -4.24
CA PHE A 125 3.53 -4.28 -3.82
C PHE A 125 2.11 -3.75 -4.04
N PHE A 126 1.16 -4.67 -4.17
CA PHE A 126 -0.28 -4.33 -4.33
C PHE A 126 -0.56 -3.31 -5.45
N VAL A 127 0.15 -3.47 -6.55
CA VAL A 127 0.00 -2.57 -7.69
C VAL A 127 -1.33 -2.88 -8.38
N VAL A 128 -2.22 -1.90 -8.47
CA VAL A 128 -3.48 -2.04 -9.19
C VAL A 128 -3.22 -2.26 -10.69
N GLU A 129 -4.14 -2.94 -11.39
CA GLU A 129 -3.93 -3.35 -12.79
C GLU A 129 -3.52 -2.20 -13.72
N GLN A 130 -4.10 -1.03 -13.54
CA GLN A 130 -3.76 0.16 -14.33
C GLN A 130 -2.31 0.60 -14.13
N GLN A 131 -1.84 0.63 -12.87
CA GLN A 131 -0.46 0.94 -12.54
C GLN A 131 0.49 -0.16 -13.04
N LEU A 132 0.09 -1.43 -12.92
CA LEU A 132 0.88 -2.56 -13.41
C LEU A 132 1.19 -2.43 -14.90
N ARG A 133 0.21 -2.06 -15.73
CA ARG A 133 0.42 -1.80 -17.15
C ARG A 133 1.43 -0.68 -17.41
N THR A 134 1.37 0.39 -16.62
CA THR A 134 2.32 1.51 -16.71
C THR A 134 3.72 1.06 -16.31
N HIS A 135 3.86 0.39 -15.18
CA HIS A 135 5.16 -0.10 -14.69
C HIS A 135 5.78 -1.10 -15.67
N THR A 136 5.01 -2.03 -16.23
CA THR A 136 5.51 -2.97 -17.25
C THR A 136 6.06 -2.25 -18.48
N LYS A 137 5.39 -1.19 -18.95
CA LYS A 137 5.88 -0.35 -20.07
C LYS A 137 7.18 0.39 -19.72
N MET A 138 7.40 0.66 -18.44
CA MET A 138 8.64 1.28 -17.92
C MET A 138 9.75 0.26 -17.64
N GLY A 139 9.56 -1.01 -18.00
CA GLY A 139 10.57 -2.07 -17.80
C GLY A 139 10.54 -2.77 -16.44
N TRP A 140 9.51 -2.55 -15.63
CA TRP A 140 9.37 -3.30 -14.38
C TRP A 140 9.06 -4.77 -14.65
N THR A 141 9.67 -5.64 -13.86
CA THR A 141 9.47 -7.09 -13.93
C THR A 141 8.56 -7.56 -12.80
N ILE A 142 7.56 -8.38 -13.13
CA ILE A 142 6.72 -9.04 -12.14
C ILE A 142 7.52 -10.22 -11.56
N VAL A 143 7.90 -10.12 -10.28
CA VAL A 143 8.69 -11.15 -9.60
C VAL A 143 7.83 -12.30 -9.08
N GLY A 144 6.54 -12.01 -8.78
CA GLY A 144 5.60 -13.01 -8.29
C GLY A 144 4.29 -12.40 -7.82
N LYS A 145 3.42 -13.28 -7.32
CA LYS A 145 2.16 -12.91 -6.65
C LYS A 145 2.30 -13.15 -5.16
N ILE A 146 2.00 -12.15 -4.36
CA ILE A 146 1.97 -12.26 -2.90
C ILE A 146 0.53 -12.58 -2.50
N PRO A 147 0.26 -13.76 -1.89
CA PRO A 147 -1.07 -14.06 -1.40
C PRO A 147 -1.40 -13.16 -0.21
N GLU A 148 -2.57 -12.56 -0.24
CA GLU A 148 -3.09 -11.77 0.87
C GLU A 148 -3.94 -12.67 1.78
N TYR A 149 -3.64 -12.66 3.08
CA TYR A 149 -4.37 -13.41 4.10
C TYR A 149 -4.99 -12.44 5.10
N ILE A 150 -6.31 -12.44 5.16
CA ILE A 150 -7.05 -11.64 6.14
C ILE A 150 -7.50 -12.54 7.28
N LYS A 151 -7.06 -12.23 8.51
CA LYS A 151 -7.53 -12.87 9.74
C LYS A 151 -8.44 -11.93 10.50
N VAL A 152 -9.71 -12.21 10.53
CA VAL A 152 -10.68 -11.47 11.34
C VAL A 152 -10.51 -11.85 12.81
N LEU A 153 -9.99 -10.95 13.64
CA LEU A 153 -9.76 -11.18 15.06
C LEU A 153 -11.03 -11.03 15.89
N ASN A 154 -11.88 -10.08 15.53
CA ASN A 154 -13.17 -9.83 16.16
C ASN A 154 -14.28 -9.83 15.10
N ALA A 155 -14.89 -10.99 14.88
CA ALA A 155 -15.92 -11.16 13.87
C ALA A 155 -17.16 -10.30 14.16
N GLY A 156 -17.55 -10.13 15.44
CA GLY A 156 -18.69 -9.32 15.81
C GLY A 156 -18.53 -7.85 15.47
N GLN A 157 -17.35 -7.28 15.72
CA GLN A 157 -17.03 -5.91 15.36
C GLN A 157 -16.87 -5.75 13.85
N PHE A 158 -16.18 -6.68 13.19
CA PHE A 158 -15.98 -6.68 11.75
C PHE A 158 -17.33 -6.65 11.00
N PHE A 159 -18.25 -7.57 11.30
CA PHE A 159 -19.56 -7.62 10.64
C PHE A 159 -20.50 -6.44 10.99
N ARG A 160 -20.24 -5.72 12.08
CA ARG A 160 -20.96 -4.47 12.36
C ARG A 160 -20.48 -3.28 11.54
N GLN A 161 -19.20 -3.26 11.18
CA GLN A 161 -18.58 -2.12 10.49
C GLN A 161 -18.55 -2.29 8.97
N ILE A 162 -18.41 -3.52 8.47
CA ILE A 162 -18.31 -3.77 7.04
C ILE A 162 -19.64 -3.56 6.33
N ASP A 163 -19.61 -2.88 5.20
CA ASP A 163 -20.75 -2.82 4.29
C ASP A 163 -20.80 -4.09 3.44
N LEU A 164 -21.72 -4.98 3.77
CA LEU A 164 -21.92 -6.24 3.07
C LEU A 164 -22.76 -6.09 1.79
N SER A 165 -23.32 -4.91 1.51
CA SER A 165 -24.17 -4.67 0.34
C SER A 165 -23.41 -4.75 -0.99
N GLY A 166 -22.09 -4.51 -0.95
CA GLY A 166 -21.20 -4.57 -2.12
C GLY A 166 -20.72 -5.97 -2.53
N ILE A 167 -21.06 -7.03 -1.76
CA ILE A 167 -20.65 -8.39 -2.11
C ILE A 167 -21.51 -8.91 -3.27
N ALA A 168 -20.93 -8.96 -4.47
CA ALA A 168 -21.64 -9.30 -5.71
C ALA A 168 -22.35 -10.66 -5.67
N GLN A 169 -21.80 -11.64 -4.96
CA GLN A 169 -22.33 -13.00 -4.87
C GLN A 169 -23.35 -13.20 -3.75
N MET A 170 -23.67 -12.16 -2.95
CA MET A 170 -24.62 -12.28 -1.86
C MET A 170 -26.06 -12.22 -2.39
N PRO A 171 -26.94 -13.17 -2.01
CA PRO A 171 -28.36 -13.12 -2.37
C PRO A 171 -29.01 -11.79 -1.92
N GLU A 172 -29.87 -11.20 -2.75
CA GLU A 172 -30.50 -9.91 -2.49
C GLU A 172 -31.30 -9.87 -1.16
N ALA A 173 -31.92 -11.00 -0.79
CA ALA A 173 -32.59 -11.14 0.50
C ALA A 173 -31.63 -10.93 1.68
N LEU A 174 -30.42 -11.47 1.59
CA LEU A 174 -29.36 -11.31 2.60
C LEU A 174 -28.80 -9.90 2.61
N LYS A 175 -28.61 -9.27 1.44
CA LYS A 175 -28.19 -7.87 1.34
C LYS A 175 -29.18 -6.93 2.02
N ARG A 176 -30.49 -7.17 1.85
CA ARG A 176 -31.56 -6.39 2.48
C ARG A 176 -31.53 -6.49 4.00
N ILE A 177 -31.31 -7.68 4.53
CA ILE A 177 -31.27 -7.96 5.97
C ILE A 177 -30.00 -7.39 6.61
N THR A 178 -28.86 -7.47 5.91
CA THR A 178 -27.55 -6.99 6.41
C THR A 178 -27.36 -5.48 6.28
N ARG A 179 -28.24 -4.78 5.55
CA ARG A 179 -28.18 -3.32 5.40
C ARG A 179 -28.42 -2.56 6.72
N HIS A 180 -29.15 -3.14 7.68
CA HIS A 180 -29.35 -2.53 9.00
C HIS A 180 -28.20 -2.91 9.95
N ARG A 181 -27.44 -1.92 10.45
CA ARG A 181 -26.31 -2.12 11.38
C ARG A 181 -26.68 -2.84 12.69
N SER A 182 -27.94 -2.76 13.11
CA SER A 182 -28.48 -3.38 14.34
C SER A 182 -29.16 -4.74 14.11
N SER A 183 -29.05 -5.33 12.91
CA SER A 183 -29.73 -6.59 12.61
C SER A 183 -29.19 -7.74 13.49
N PRO A 184 -30.07 -8.51 14.18
CA PRO A 184 -29.65 -9.69 14.95
C PRO A 184 -28.99 -10.77 14.09
N LEU A 185 -29.23 -10.76 12.77
CA LEU A 185 -28.58 -11.66 11.81
C LEU A 185 -27.09 -11.36 11.64
N ARG A 186 -26.62 -10.11 11.85
CA ARG A 186 -25.18 -9.82 11.88
C ARG A 186 -24.50 -10.47 13.08
N THR A 187 -25.17 -10.56 14.20
CA THR A 187 -24.67 -11.28 15.38
C THR A 187 -24.62 -12.78 15.09
N GLY A 188 -25.70 -13.33 14.48
CA GLY A 188 -25.73 -14.73 14.03
C GLY A 188 -24.64 -15.05 13.00
N ALA A 189 -24.41 -14.21 12.01
CA ALA A 189 -23.35 -14.35 11.01
C ALA A 189 -21.95 -14.36 11.65
N SER A 190 -21.73 -13.58 12.71
CA SER A 190 -20.51 -13.60 13.50
C SER A 190 -20.25 -14.95 14.18
N TRP A 191 -21.27 -15.54 14.77
CA TRP A 191 -21.18 -16.87 15.39
C TRP A 191 -20.91 -17.96 14.35
N VAL A 192 -21.62 -17.95 13.22
CA VAL A 192 -21.40 -18.89 12.11
C VAL A 192 -19.98 -18.75 11.57
N TYR A 193 -19.49 -17.54 11.36
CA TYR A 193 -18.11 -17.32 10.94
C TYR A 193 -17.11 -17.89 11.94
N GLN A 194 -17.29 -17.67 13.24
CA GLN A 194 -16.40 -18.22 14.27
C GLN A 194 -16.43 -19.75 14.31
N LEU A 195 -17.60 -20.36 14.14
CA LEU A 195 -17.75 -21.80 14.08
C LEU A 195 -17.04 -22.38 12.83
N VAL A 196 -17.25 -21.78 11.66
CA VAL A 196 -16.63 -22.23 10.40
C VAL A 196 -15.11 -22.07 10.48
N MET A 197 -14.61 -20.91 10.95
CA MET A 197 -13.17 -20.68 11.07
C MET A 197 -12.53 -21.49 12.18
N GLY A 198 -13.26 -21.79 13.27
CA GLY A 198 -12.84 -22.71 14.31
C GLY A 198 -12.73 -24.13 13.78
N GLY A 199 -13.74 -24.61 13.07
CA GLY A 199 -13.75 -25.91 12.40
C GLY A 199 -12.66 -26.04 11.33
N HIS A 200 -12.44 -24.99 10.52
CA HIS A 200 -11.38 -24.96 9.52
C HIS A 200 -9.98 -25.00 10.16
N ARG A 201 -9.77 -24.33 11.28
CA ARG A 201 -8.50 -24.44 12.03
C ARG A 201 -8.22 -25.84 12.52
N VAL A 202 -9.22 -26.53 13.04
CA VAL A 202 -9.10 -27.93 13.46
C VAL A 202 -8.81 -28.82 12.25
N TYR A 203 -9.52 -28.64 11.14
CA TYR A 203 -9.30 -29.35 9.90
C TYR A 203 -7.88 -29.13 9.36
N MET A 204 -7.40 -27.88 9.30
CA MET A 204 -6.05 -27.55 8.84
C MET A 204 -4.97 -28.07 9.80
N ALA A 205 -5.23 -28.07 11.11
CA ALA A 205 -4.29 -28.65 12.10
C ALA A 205 -4.19 -30.18 11.98
N VAL A 206 -5.28 -30.82 11.60
CA VAL A 206 -5.32 -32.30 11.43
C VAL A 206 -4.77 -32.75 10.07
N THR A 207 -5.03 -31.96 8.99
CA THR A 207 -4.67 -32.32 7.62
C THR A 207 -3.33 -31.73 7.16
N SER A 208 -2.87 -30.63 7.71
CA SER A 208 -1.54 -30.11 7.46
C SER A 208 -0.53 -30.84 8.34
N GLY A 209 -0.12 -32.04 7.93
CA GLY A 209 1.20 -32.50 8.32
C GLY A 209 2.21 -31.38 8.07
N ARG A 210 3.27 -31.27 8.91
CA ARG A 210 4.30 -30.21 8.93
C ARG A 210 4.43 -29.44 7.61
N PRO A 211 4.40 -28.12 7.58
CA PRO A 211 4.51 -27.37 6.33
C PRO A 211 5.72 -27.90 5.56
N LYS A 212 5.48 -28.37 4.35
CA LYS A 212 6.58 -28.74 3.45
C LYS A 212 7.41 -27.46 3.28
N PRO A 213 8.74 -27.52 3.42
CA PRO A 213 9.58 -26.37 3.11
C PRO A 213 9.21 -25.93 1.70
N ILE A 214 8.93 -24.64 1.54
CA ILE A 214 8.68 -24.01 0.24
C ILE A 214 9.88 -24.37 -0.61
N GLY A 215 9.65 -25.15 -1.67
CA GLY A 215 10.69 -25.60 -2.57
C GLY A 215 11.56 -24.42 -3.00
N SER A 216 12.86 -24.66 -3.13
CA SER A 216 13.86 -23.74 -3.59
C SER A 216 13.31 -22.84 -4.71
N LEU A 217 13.34 -21.54 -4.49
CA LEU A 217 13.09 -20.53 -5.53
C LEU A 217 13.87 -20.92 -6.78
N ALA A 218 13.17 -21.20 -7.86
CA ALA A 218 13.80 -21.45 -9.14
C ALA A 218 14.77 -20.29 -9.43
N THR A 219 16.01 -20.64 -9.70
CA THR A 219 17.06 -19.69 -10.10
C THR A 219 16.55 -18.92 -11.31
N VAL A 220 16.36 -17.61 -11.12
CA VAL A 220 16.13 -16.68 -12.24
C VAL A 220 17.43 -16.69 -13.05
N PRO A 221 17.36 -16.93 -14.39
CA PRO A 221 18.58 -16.86 -15.20
C PRO A 221 19.25 -15.51 -15.05
N SER A 222 20.56 -15.51 -14.84
CA SER A 222 21.38 -14.31 -14.85
C SER A 222 21.36 -13.70 -16.24
N PHE A 223 20.94 -12.43 -16.33
CA PHE A 223 21.22 -11.60 -17.51
C PHE A 223 22.60 -10.98 -17.41
#